data_7753705480147e47bbd69249a2ae821b
#
_entry.id   7753705480147e47bbd69249a2ae821b
#
_cell.length_a   1.000
_cell.length_b   1.000
_cell.length_c   1.000
_cell.angle_alpha   90.00
_cell.angle_beta   90.00
_cell.angle_gamma   90.00
#
_symmetry.space_group_name_H-M   'P 1'
#
loop_
_entity.id
_entity.type
_entity.pdbx_description
1 polymer ?
#
loop_
_entity_poly.entity_id
_entity_poly.type
_entity_poly.pdbx_seq_one_letter_code
_entity_poly.pdbx_strand_id
1 'polypeptide(L)'
;TSLLYSHLTPRGNKRFLNNYPDHDGKIVVYGISYLIQELQYRWNKGFFNRKWKKIEKESLQVLGHHLGFTKDDLVKFKKLHELGYLPLEIKAIAEGSLVDVGIPLLTVSNTLPEYFWLTNFIESYVLNTLCPAMTAATITREFAKLRDQYFDLTVEDQTYKGFHLHNFSYR
;
A
#
# COMPACT_ATOMS: atom_id res chain seq x y z
N THR A 1 11.21 -23.17 3.26
CA THR A 1 11.23 -22.01 2.32
C THR A 1 12.24 -21.01 2.84
N SER A 2 13.18 -20.59 2.01
CA SER A 2 14.21 -19.60 2.36
C SER A 2 13.94 -18.21 1.75
N LEU A 3 13.14 -18.18 0.68
CA LEU A 3 12.74 -16.96 -0.01
C LEU A 3 11.24 -17.03 -0.30
N LEU A 4 10.53 -15.96 0.03
CA LEU A 4 9.16 -15.72 -0.40
C LEU A 4 9.12 -14.42 -1.20
N TYR A 5 8.51 -14.52 -2.37
CA TYR A 5 8.33 -13.38 -3.28
C TYR A 5 6.84 -13.13 -3.47
N SER A 6 6.40 -11.93 -3.14
CA SER A 6 5.02 -11.48 -3.34
C SER A 6 5.00 -10.27 -4.27
N HIS A 7 3.93 -10.11 -5.02
CA HIS A 7 3.75 -8.96 -5.89
C HIS A 7 2.34 -8.40 -5.81
N LEU A 8 2.23 -7.08 -5.93
CA LEU A 8 0.97 -6.37 -6.06
C LEU A 8 0.69 -6.14 -7.54
N THR A 9 -0.43 -6.68 -8.01
CA THR A 9 -0.85 -6.55 -9.41
C THR A 9 -2.28 -6.02 -9.46
N PRO A 10 -2.57 -4.92 -10.18
CA PRO A 10 -3.93 -4.43 -10.35
C PRO A 10 -4.74 -5.43 -11.16
N ARG A 11 -5.94 -5.74 -10.67
CA ARG A 11 -6.88 -6.62 -11.37
C ARG A 11 -7.83 -5.79 -12.23
N GLY A 12 -8.14 -6.27 -13.42
CA GLY A 12 -9.13 -5.65 -14.28
C GLY A 12 -10.49 -5.60 -13.60
N ASN A 13 -11.11 -4.44 -13.63
CA ASN A 13 -12.50 -4.26 -13.21
C ASN A 13 -13.35 -3.93 -14.41
N LYS A 14 -13.98 -4.94 -15.03
CA LYS A 14 -14.90 -4.77 -16.17
C LYS A 14 -16.02 -3.77 -15.84
N ARG A 15 -16.48 -3.75 -14.59
CA ARG A 15 -17.55 -2.84 -14.17
C ARG A 15 -17.08 -1.39 -14.18
N PHE A 16 -15.84 -1.13 -13.78
CA PHE A 16 -15.23 0.19 -13.85
C PHE A 16 -15.08 0.64 -15.30
N LEU A 17 -14.50 -0.21 -16.15
CA LEU A 17 -14.32 0.07 -17.58
C LEU A 17 -15.64 0.31 -18.31
N ASN A 18 -16.71 -0.40 -17.94
CA ASN A 18 -18.05 -0.18 -18.53
C ASN A 18 -18.64 1.18 -18.17
N ASN A 19 -18.31 1.73 -16.99
CA ASN A 19 -18.78 3.05 -16.55
C ASN A 19 -17.94 4.21 -17.09
N TYR A 20 -16.75 3.91 -17.59
CA TYR A 20 -15.79 4.88 -18.13
C TYR A 20 -15.28 4.36 -19.48
N PRO A 21 -16.09 4.47 -20.56
CA PRO A 21 -15.77 3.85 -21.86
C PRO A 21 -14.48 4.39 -22.49
N ASP A 22 -14.10 5.62 -22.18
CA ASP A 22 -12.87 6.25 -22.68
C ASP A 22 -11.64 5.96 -21.80
N HIS A 23 -11.78 5.09 -20.78
CA HIS A 23 -10.68 4.70 -19.93
C HIS A 23 -9.68 3.83 -20.71
N ASP A 24 -8.41 4.22 -20.64
CA ASP A 24 -7.31 3.55 -21.34
C ASP A 24 -6.82 2.24 -20.68
N GLY A 25 -7.50 1.76 -19.64
CA GLY A 25 -7.12 0.55 -18.89
C GLY A 25 -5.90 0.72 -17.99
N LYS A 26 -5.35 1.94 -17.85
CA LYS A 26 -4.14 2.20 -17.07
C LYS A 26 -4.44 2.62 -15.64
N ILE A 27 -3.59 2.18 -14.74
CA ILE A 27 -3.61 2.51 -13.31
C ILE A 27 -2.49 3.51 -13.02
N VAL A 28 -2.79 4.51 -12.21
CA VAL A 28 -1.78 5.45 -11.69
C VAL A 28 -1.08 4.81 -10.50
N VAL A 29 0.23 4.66 -10.57
CA VAL A 29 1.05 4.23 -9.42
C VAL A 29 1.14 5.38 -8.43
N TYR A 30 0.62 5.19 -7.21
CA TYR A 30 0.59 6.25 -6.19
C TYR A 30 0.56 5.68 -4.77
N GLY A 31 1.23 6.40 -3.84
CA GLY A 31 1.21 6.09 -2.41
C GLY A 31 2.35 5.19 -1.94
N ILE A 32 3.30 4.82 -2.80
CA ILE A 32 4.43 3.95 -2.45
C ILE A 32 5.34 4.61 -1.41
N SER A 33 5.71 5.87 -1.62
CA SER A 33 6.56 6.63 -0.70
C SER A 33 5.90 6.77 0.66
N TYR A 34 4.59 7.02 0.68
CA TYR A 34 3.80 7.05 1.91
C TYR A 34 3.79 5.68 2.61
N LEU A 35 3.55 4.59 1.88
CA LEU A 35 3.59 3.23 2.42
C LEU A 35 4.92 2.96 3.14
N ILE A 36 6.05 3.26 2.50
CA ILE A 36 7.38 2.98 3.06
C ILE A 36 7.62 3.79 4.34
N GLN A 37 7.29 5.08 4.33
CA GLN A 37 7.44 5.95 5.51
C GLN A 37 6.55 5.49 6.66
N GLU A 38 5.27 5.20 6.39
CA GLU A 38 4.31 4.71 7.38
C GLU A 38 4.71 3.35 7.94
N LEU A 39 5.16 2.43 7.09
CA LEU A 39 5.62 1.11 7.52
C LEU A 39 6.80 1.25 8.49
N GLN A 40 7.82 2.04 8.13
CA GLN A 40 8.97 2.29 8.99
C GLN A 40 8.57 2.98 10.31
N TYR A 41 7.75 4.02 10.23
CA TYR A 41 7.31 4.77 11.41
C TYR A 41 6.53 3.88 12.38
N ARG A 42 5.54 3.14 11.87
CA ARG A 42 4.67 2.29 12.71
C ARG A 42 5.43 1.12 13.34
N TRP A 43 6.31 0.46 12.58
CA TRP A 43 7.11 -0.63 13.12
C TRP A 43 8.15 -0.14 14.12
N ASN A 44 8.80 0.99 13.87
CA ASN A 44 9.71 1.58 14.84
C ASN A 44 9.00 1.98 16.14
N LYS A 45 7.92 2.77 16.03
CA LYS A 45 7.19 3.27 17.20
C LYS A 45 6.41 2.18 17.93
N GLY A 46 5.76 1.28 17.19
CA GLY A 46 4.84 0.28 17.74
C GLY A 46 5.53 -1.01 18.18
N PHE A 47 6.71 -1.31 17.61
CA PHE A 47 7.36 -2.60 17.80
C PHE A 47 8.83 -2.47 18.21
N PHE A 48 9.75 -2.00 17.36
CA PHE A 48 11.19 -2.05 17.63
C PHE A 48 11.63 -1.18 18.81
N ASN A 49 11.07 0.01 18.99
CA ASN A 49 11.42 0.95 20.07
C ASN A 49 10.70 0.67 21.40
N ARG A 50 9.96 -0.43 21.50
CA ARG A 50 9.22 -0.81 22.71
C ARG A 50 9.92 -1.95 23.44
N LYS A 51 9.74 -2.03 24.75
CA LYS A 51 10.27 -3.16 25.54
C LYS A 51 9.53 -4.44 25.17
N TRP A 52 10.26 -5.51 24.85
CA TRP A 52 9.68 -6.80 24.43
C TRP A 52 8.61 -7.32 25.40
N LYS A 53 8.85 -7.28 26.72
CA LYS A 53 7.89 -7.75 27.73
C LYS A 53 6.51 -7.11 27.59
N LYS A 54 6.45 -5.82 27.18
CA LYS A 54 5.19 -5.12 26.96
C LYS A 54 4.51 -5.59 25.67
N ILE A 55 5.27 -5.76 24.61
CA ILE A 55 4.80 -6.30 23.33
C ILE A 55 4.24 -7.71 23.51
N GLU A 56 5.00 -8.60 24.16
CA GLU A 56 4.61 -9.98 24.43
C GLU A 56 3.27 -10.05 25.17
N LYS A 57 3.12 -9.26 26.26
CA LYS A 57 1.88 -9.22 27.05
C LYS A 57 0.69 -8.77 26.20
N GLU A 58 0.82 -7.66 25.46
CA GLU A 58 -0.24 -7.13 24.61
C GLU A 58 -0.58 -8.09 23.46
N SER A 59 0.44 -8.68 22.82
CA SER A 59 0.24 -9.65 21.74
C SER A 59 -0.48 -10.89 22.22
N LEU A 60 -0.12 -11.45 23.38
CA LEU A 60 -0.83 -12.60 23.96
C LEU A 60 -2.26 -12.24 24.33
N GLN A 61 -2.50 -11.03 24.83
CA GLN A 61 -3.86 -10.60 25.17
C GLN A 61 -4.75 -10.50 23.92
N VAL A 62 -4.25 -9.96 22.82
CA VAL A 62 -5.03 -9.76 21.60
C VAL A 62 -5.03 -11.02 20.73
N LEU A 63 -3.85 -11.51 20.32
CA LEU A 63 -3.72 -12.62 19.40
C LEU A 63 -4.01 -13.97 20.08
N GLY A 64 -3.69 -14.10 21.38
CA GLY A 64 -4.04 -15.27 22.17
C GLY A 64 -5.55 -15.46 22.27
N HIS A 65 -6.27 -14.37 22.53
CA HIS A 65 -7.75 -14.42 22.63
C HIS A 65 -8.40 -14.70 21.28
N HIS A 66 -7.96 -14.05 20.20
CA HIS A 66 -8.62 -14.15 18.90
C HIS A 66 -8.12 -15.29 18.02
N LEU A 67 -6.85 -15.68 18.13
CA LEU A 67 -6.19 -16.62 17.24
C LEU A 67 -5.56 -17.81 17.99
N GLY A 68 -5.68 -17.87 19.31
CA GLY A 68 -5.10 -18.94 20.13
C GLY A 68 -3.56 -18.89 20.21
N PHE A 69 -2.92 -17.75 19.94
CA PHE A 69 -1.46 -17.62 20.00
C PHE A 69 -0.93 -17.89 21.39
N THR A 70 0.16 -18.65 21.44
CA THR A 70 0.94 -18.97 22.65
C THR A 70 2.26 -18.18 22.66
N LYS A 71 3.03 -18.32 23.72
CA LYS A 71 4.39 -17.75 23.76
C LYS A 71 5.31 -18.32 22.68
N ASP A 72 5.13 -19.59 22.35
CA ASP A 72 5.95 -20.25 21.32
C ASP A 72 5.70 -19.66 19.93
N ASP A 73 4.46 -19.26 19.65
CA ASP A 73 4.12 -18.57 18.41
C ASP A 73 4.78 -17.19 18.30
N LEU A 74 5.07 -16.57 19.45
CA LEU A 74 5.72 -15.26 19.49
C LEU A 74 7.25 -15.31 19.38
N VAL A 75 7.88 -16.46 19.39
CA VAL A 75 9.35 -16.60 19.30
C VAL A 75 9.89 -15.95 18.02
N LYS A 76 9.22 -16.14 16.89
CA LYS A 76 9.61 -15.52 15.62
C LYS A 76 9.54 -13.98 15.65
N PHE A 77 8.55 -13.43 16.34
CA PHE A 77 8.42 -11.98 16.52
C PHE A 77 9.46 -11.43 17.48
N LYS A 78 9.83 -12.21 18.52
CA LYS A 78 10.92 -11.82 19.41
C LYS A 78 12.25 -11.72 18.69
N LYS A 79 12.58 -12.71 17.85
CA LYS A 79 13.78 -12.66 17.00
C LYS A 79 13.77 -11.45 16.07
N LEU A 80 12.63 -11.13 15.47
CA LEU A 80 12.48 -9.94 14.65
C LEU A 80 12.68 -8.63 15.45
N HIS A 81 12.15 -8.59 16.68
CA HIS A 81 12.34 -7.46 17.57
C HIS A 81 13.83 -7.26 17.94
N GLU A 82 14.53 -8.36 18.23
CA GLU A 82 15.97 -8.36 18.53
C GLU A 82 16.82 -7.94 17.32
N LEU A 83 16.37 -8.25 16.09
CA LEU A 83 16.99 -7.80 14.84
C LEU A 83 16.91 -6.29 14.66
N GLY A 84 15.82 -5.66 15.11
CA GLY A 84 15.67 -4.20 15.15
C GLY A 84 15.23 -3.53 13.86
N TYR A 85 14.96 -4.28 12.78
CA TYR A 85 14.46 -3.74 11.51
C TYR A 85 13.64 -4.79 10.75
N LEU A 86 12.92 -4.37 9.70
CA LEU A 86 12.19 -5.26 8.79
C LEU A 86 13.15 -5.80 7.72
N PRO A 87 13.49 -7.10 7.71
CA PRO A 87 14.36 -7.70 6.71
C PRO A 87 13.61 -7.97 5.40
N LEU A 88 13.13 -6.90 4.77
CA LEU A 88 12.35 -6.92 3.53
C LEU A 88 13.02 -6.04 2.47
N GLU A 89 12.99 -6.49 1.23
CA GLU A 89 13.25 -5.70 0.05
C GLU A 89 11.92 -5.41 -0.65
N ILE A 90 11.65 -4.12 -0.89
CA ILE A 90 10.46 -3.65 -1.61
C ILE A 90 10.94 -2.91 -2.85
N LYS A 91 10.54 -3.43 -4.02
CA LYS A 91 10.79 -2.78 -5.32
C LYS A 91 9.46 -2.36 -5.91
N ALA A 92 9.40 -1.17 -6.49
CA ALA A 92 8.18 -0.64 -7.07
C ALA A 92 8.46 0.16 -8.34
N ILE A 93 7.44 0.27 -9.18
CA ILE A 93 7.42 1.21 -10.30
C ILE A 93 7.34 2.63 -9.74
N ALA A 94 7.96 3.58 -10.41
CA ALA A 94 7.99 4.98 -9.97
C ALA A 94 6.58 5.56 -9.84
N GLU A 95 6.35 6.36 -8.79
CA GLU A 95 5.09 7.08 -8.61
C GLU A 95 4.79 8.02 -9.78
N GLY A 96 3.51 8.15 -10.10
CA GLY A 96 3.03 8.89 -11.27
C GLY A 96 3.05 8.09 -12.57
N SER A 97 3.68 6.91 -12.60
CA SER A 97 3.67 6.05 -13.78
C SER A 97 2.27 5.51 -14.08
N LEU A 98 1.99 5.36 -15.37
CA LEU A 98 0.78 4.70 -15.86
C LEU A 98 1.12 3.26 -16.24
N VAL A 99 0.44 2.31 -15.62
CA VAL A 99 0.71 0.87 -15.79
C VAL A 99 -0.55 0.15 -16.21
N ASP A 100 -0.41 -0.78 -17.15
CA ASP A 100 -1.53 -1.60 -17.59
C ASP A 100 -2.00 -2.56 -16.48
N VAL A 101 -3.29 -2.84 -16.48
CA VAL A 101 -3.87 -3.88 -15.62
C VAL A 101 -3.18 -5.22 -15.88
N GLY A 102 -2.88 -5.96 -14.81
CA GLY A 102 -2.17 -7.24 -14.90
C GLY A 102 -0.64 -7.14 -14.78
N ILE A 103 -0.08 -5.93 -14.79
CA ILE A 103 1.37 -5.72 -14.60
C ILE A 103 1.67 -5.55 -13.10
N PRO A 104 2.67 -6.26 -12.54
CA PRO A 104 3.10 -6.06 -11.16
C PRO A 104 3.63 -4.64 -10.91
N LEU A 105 3.05 -3.95 -9.92
CA LEU A 105 3.40 -2.57 -9.54
C LEU A 105 4.48 -2.52 -8.46
N LEU A 106 4.45 -3.51 -7.57
CA LEU A 106 5.32 -3.58 -6.43
C LEU A 106 5.61 -5.05 -6.12
N THR A 107 6.82 -5.31 -5.69
CA THR A 107 7.26 -6.63 -5.22
C THR A 107 7.83 -6.51 -3.82
N VAL A 108 7.61 -7.55 -3.02
CA VAL A 108 8.13 -7.68 -1.66
C VAL A 108 8.80 -9.04 -1.53
N SER A 109 10.03 -9.06 -1.04
CA SER A 109 10.75 -10.28 -0.71
C SER A 109 11.50 -10.14 0.61
N ASN A 110 11.73 -11.27 1.28
CA ASN A 110 12.56 -11.28 2.49
C ASN A 110 14.05 -11.25 2.12
N THR A 111 14.85 -10.50 2.89
CA THR A 111 16.31 -10.44 2.74
C THR A 111 17.05 -11.47 3.59
N LEU A 112 16.39 -12.01 4.62
CA LEU A 112 16.91 -13.04 5.49
C LEU A 112 15.98 -14.28 5.45
N PRO A 113 16.53 -15.51 5.29
CA PRO A 113 15.74 -16.72 5.07
C PRO A 113 14.71 -17.04 6.16
N GLU A 114 15.05 -16.81 7.42
CA GLU A 114 14.18 -17.11 8.56
C GLU A 114 12.94 -16.19 8.66
N TYR A 115 12.93 -15.06 7.93
CA TYR A 115 11.84 -14.09 7.93
C TYR A 115 10.94 -14.16 6.69
N PHE A 116 10.94 -15.26 5.95
CA PHE A 116 10.08 -15.46 4.77
C PHE A 116 8.59 -15.22 5.07
N TRP A 117 8.14 -15.56 6.27
CA TRP A 117 6.76 -15.39 6.72
C TRP A 117 6.31 -13.93 6.78
N LEU A 118 7.27 -13.00 6.92
CA LEU A 118 6.98 -11.57 7.10
C LEU A 118 6.37 -10.95 5.84
N THR A 119 6.73 -11.45 4.68
CA THR A 119 6.20 -11.01 3.37
C THR A 119 4.67 -11.11 3.33
N ASN A 120 4.12 -12.25 3.72
CA ASN A 120 2.66 -12.43 3.80
C ASN A 120 2.05 -11.71 5.00
N PHE A 121 2.80 -11.58 6.09
CA PHE A 121 2.31 -10.91 7.30
C PHE A 121 1.98 -9.44 7.06
N ILE A 122 2.76 -8.75 6.23
CA ILE A 122 2.52 -7.33 5.91
C ILE A 122 1.56 -7.12 4.72
N GLU A 123 1.15 -8.17 4.02
CA GLU A 123 0.36 -8.08 2.79
C GLU A 123 -0.91 -7.25 2.98
N SER A 124 -1.71 -7.55 4.01
CA SER A 124 -2.94 -6.81 4.28
C SER A 124 -2.69 -5.32 4.53
N TYR A 125 -1.59 -4.99 5.21
CA TYR A 125 -1.22 -3.61 5.45
C TYR A 125 -0.85 -2.88 4.14
N VAL A 126 -0.07 -3.52 3.29
CA VAL A 126 0.31 -3.00 1.97
C VAL A 126 -0.93 -2.75 1.11
N LEU A 127 -1.83 -3.73 1.04
CA LEU A 127 -3.07 -3.62 0.26
C LEU A 127 -3.98 -2.51 0.79
N ASN A 128 -4.21 -2.44 2.11
CA ASN A 128 -5.06 -1.42 2.71
C ASN A 128 -4.51 0.00 2.55
N THR A 129 -3.20 0.15 2.42
CA THR A 129 -2.56 1.46 2.20
C THR A 129 -2.60 1.85 0.72
N LEU A 130 -2.23 0.95 -0.18
CA LEU A 130 -2.03 1.28 -1.59
C LEU A 130 -3.31 1.22 -2.43
N CYS A 131 -4.21 0.25 -2.18
CA CYS A 131 -5.40 0.12 -3.02
C CYS A 131 -6.30 1.37 -3.01
N PRO A 132 -6.63 1.98 -1.87
CA PRO A 132 -7.39 3.23 -1.86
C PRO A 132 -6.64 4.38 -2.54
N ALA A 133 -5.34 4.53 -2.28
CA ALA A 133 -4.53 5.60 -2.85
C ALA A 133 -4.44 5.52 -4.38
N MET A 134 -4.12 4.34 -4.92
CA MET A 134 -4.05 4.12 -6.37
C MET A 134 -5.41 4.21 -7.05
N THR A 135 -6.47 3.72 -6.38
CA THR A 135 -7.84 3.84 -6.87
C THR A 135 -8.25 5.30 -6.98
N ALA A 136 -8.03 6.08 -5.91
CA ALA A 136 -8.34 7.51 -5.90
C ALA A 136 -7.55 8.25 -6.99
N ALA A 137 -6.24 8.03 -7.10
CA ALA A 137 -5.40 8.65 -8.12
C ALA A 137 -5.85 8.31 -9.55
N THR A 138 -6.22 7.05 -9.80
CA THR A 138 -6.71 6.59 -11.11
C THR A 138 -8.06 7.22 -11.46
N ILE A 139 -9.00 7.25 -10.53
CA ILE A 139 -10.30 7.91 -10.72
C ILE A 139 -10.12 9.41 -10.94
N THR A 140 -9.30 10.06 -10.14
CA THR A 140 -9.00 11.50 -10.27
C THR A 140 -8.41 11.82 -11.64
N ARG A 141 -7.55 10.94 -12.18
CA ARG A 141 -7.02 11.10 -13.54
C ARG A 141 -8.14 11.11 -14.61
N GLU A 142 -9.13 10.23 -14.49
CA GLU A 142 -10.25 10.20 -15.42
C GLU A 142 -11.14 11.45 -15.29
N PHE A 143 -11.40 11.91 -14.07
CA PHE A 143 -12.07 13.20 -13.86
C PHE A 143 -11.27 14.38 -14.42
N ALA A 144 -9.93 14.34 -14.31
CA ALA A 144 -9.09 15.37 -14.89
C ALA A 144 -9.21 15.45 -16.41
N LYS A 145 -9.21 14.31 -17.11
CA LYS A 145 -9.44 14.27 -18.57
C LYS A 145 -10.78 14.90 -18.94
N LEU A 146 -11.85 14.52 -18.26
CA LEU A 146 -13.19 15.05 -18.49
C LEU A 146 -13.24 16.56 -18.22
N ARG A 147 -12.71 17.00 -17.07
CA ARG A 147 -12.60 18.42 -16.74
C ARG A 147 -11.86 19.18 -17.83
N ASP A 148 -10.69 18.69 -18.24
CA ASP A 148 -9.85 19.39 -19.22
C ASP A 148 -10.56 19.54 -20.56
N GLN A 149 -11.28 18.51 -21.00
CA GLN A 149 -12.08 18.54 -22.21
C GLN A 149 -13.15 19.65 -22.16
N TYR A 150 -13.92 19.74 -21.08
CA TYR A 150 -14.97 20.75 -20.95
C TYR A 150 -14.39 22.12 -20.67
N PHE A 151 -13.31 22.22 -19.91
CA PHE A 151 -12.65 23.49 -19.59
C PHE A 151 -12.12 24.15 -20.87
N ASP A 152 -11.51 23.37 -21.76
CA ASP A 152 -10.99 23.87 -23.04
C ASP A 152 -12.08 24.34 -23.98
N LEU A 153 -13.30 23.81 -23.83
CA LEU A 153 -14.46 24.22 -24.65
C LEU A 153 -15.19 25.45 -24.10
N THR A 154 -15.13 25.72 -22.81
CA THR A 154 -16.02 26.68 -22.14
C THR A 154 -15.32 27.82 -21.42
N VAL A 155 -14.00 27.73 -21.20
CA VAL A 155 -13.26 28.72 -20.40
C VAL A 155 -12.06 29.25 -21.18
N GLU A 156 -12.00 30.55 -21.36
CA GLU A 156 -10.89 31.23 -22.05
C GLU A 156 -9.63 31.28 -21.16
N ASP A 157 -9.81 31.60 -19.86
CA ASP A 157 -8.71 31.70 -18.90
C ASP A 157 -8.36 30.33 -18.30
N GLN A 158 -7.22 29.78 -18.68
CA GLN A 158 -6.74 28.46 -18.26
C GLN A 158 -6.00 28.45 -16.89
N THR A 159 -5.86 29.60 -16.24
CA THR A 159 -5.04 29.78 -15.02
C THR A 159 -5.43 28.80 -13.90
N TYR A 160 -6.71 28.53 -13.73
CA TYR A 160 -7.24 27.68 -12.65
C TYR A 160 -7.67 26.27 -13.08
N LYS A 161 -7.26 25.83 -14.25
CA LYS A 161 -7.68 24.53 -14.81
C LYS A 161 -7.49 23.34 -13.87
N GLY A 162 -6.40 23.31 -13.08
CA GLY A 162 -6.11 22.26 -12.10
C GLY A 162 -6.85 22.39 -10.76
N PHE A 163 -7.44 23.54 -10.47
CA PHE A 163 -7.90 23.89 -9.13
C PHE A 163 -9.19 23.20 -8.68
N HIS A 164 -10.00 22.70 -9.60
CA HIS A 164 -11.34 22.16 -9.32
C HIS A 164 -11.36 20.70 -8.81
N LEU A 165 -10.22 20.01 -8.75
CA LEU A 165 -10.14 18.64 -8.26
C LEU A 165 -9.63 18.61 -6.82
N HIS A 166 -10.50 18.98 -5.88
CA HIS A 166 -10.22 18.94 -4.43
C HIS A 166 -11.02 17.86 -3.74
N ASN A 167 -10.41 17.21 -2.78
CA ASN A 167 -11.09 16.32 -1.85
C ASN A 167 -11.14 16.97 -0.46
N PHE A 168 -12.33 17.33 -0.01
CA PHE A 168 -12.58 17.92 1.29
C PHE A 168 -12.99 16.91 2.36
N SER A 169 -12.83 15.62 2.13
CA SER A 169 -13.30 14.54 3.04
C SER A 169 -12.66 14.55 4.43
N TYR A 170 -11.54 15.27 4.59
CA TYR A 170 -10.79 15.33 5.84
C TYR A 170 -10.91 16.67 6.58
N ARG A 171 -11.95 17.42 6.33
CA ARG A 171 -12.26 18.64 7.07
C ARG A 171 -13.02 18.35 8.34
#